data_ea18b6a95c9dfbadc9ebaa9940c28231
#
_entry.id   ea18b6a95c9dfbadc9ebaa9940c28231
#
_cell.length_a   1.000
_cell.length_b   1.000
_cell.length_c   1.000
_cell.angle_alpha   90.00
_cell.angle_beta   90.00
_cell.angle_gamma   90.00
#
_symmetry.space_group_name_H-M   'P 1'
#
loop_
_entity.id
_entity.type
_entity.pdbx_description
1 polymer ?
#
loop_
_entity_poly.entity_id
_entity_poly.type
_entity_poly.pdbx_seq_one_letter_code
_entity_poly.pdbx_strand_id
1 'polypeptide(L)'
;GCGYAMAAKLQGDSYRTYVIMGDGEQGEGSLWEAAAFAAHKKLDNLVAILDENSLQINGRTCDVCKPTDFEGRYASFGWAVRSVDGNDVGALYDALAAVPFETGKPSLIVAKTTKSKGVSFLEDQAKYHHWNPNKEDADRALAELDAVAAERGWQA
;
A
#
# COMPACT_ATOMS: atom_id res chain seq x y z
N GLY A 1 -11.16 8.84 0.70
CA GLY A 1 -11.54 7.85 -0.32
C GLY A 1 -13.03 7.55 -0.33
N CYS A 2 -13.62 7.17 0.81
CA CYS A 2 -15.03 6.77 0.89
C CYS A 2 -16.01 7.83 0.34
N GLY A 3 -15.77 9.12 0.64
CA GLY A 3 -16.61 10.21 0.13
C GLY A 3 -16.62 10.30 -1.39
N TYR A 4 -15.44 10.18 -2.04
CA TYR A 4 -15.34 10.19 -3.50
C TYR A 4 -16.02 8.97 -4.13
N ALA A 5 -15.78 7.78 -3.59
CA ALA A 5 -16.40 6.55 -4.08
C ALA A 5 -17.93 6.60 -3.94
N MET A 6 -18.43 7.15 -2.82
CA MET A 6 -19.87 7.34 -2.61
C MET A 6 -20.47 8.38 -3.55
N ALA A 7 -19.75 9.49 -3.80
CA ALA A 7 -20.20 10.52 -4.74
C ALA A 7 -20.40 9.95 -6.15
N ALA A 8 -19.44 9.15 -6.64
CA ALA A 8 -19.59 8.49 -7.94
C ALA A 8 -20.86 7.65 -8.02
N LYS A 9 -21.11 6.83 -6.98
CA LYS A 9 -22.33 5.99 -6.96
C LYS A 9 -23.63 6.81 -6.92
N LEU A 10 -23.64 7.92 -6.19
CA LEU A 10 -24.82 8.79 -6.11
C LEU A 10 -25.09 9.54 -7.42
N GLN A 11 -24.02 9.90 -8.15
CA GLN A 11 -24.10 10.63 -9.42
C GLN A 11 -24.28 9.69 -10.63
N GLY A 12 -24.08 8.38 -10.43
CA GLY A 12 -24.10 7.41 -11.52
C GLY A 12 -22.81 7.40 -12.36
N ASP A 13 -21.71 7.91 -11.80
CA ASP A 13 -20.42 7.95 -12.45
C ASP A 13 -19.69 6.61 -12.36
N SER A 14 -18.82 6.32 -13.32
CA SER A 14 -18.09 5.04 -13.42
C SER A 14 -16.65 5.08 -12.89
N TYR A 15 -16.20 6.20 -12.33
CA TYR A 15 -14.82 6.29 -11.84
C TYR A 15 -14.58 5.47 -10.59
N ARG A 16 -13.33 5.04 -10.45
CA ARG A 16 -12.83 4.36 -9.24
C ARG A 16 -12.00 5.32 -8.40
N THR A 17 -12.02 5.08 -7.10
CA THR A 17 -11.21 5.81 -6.13
C THR A 17 -10.14 4.88 -5.59
N TYR A 18 -8.88 5.29 -5.67
CA TYR A 18 -7.73 4.57 -5.13
C TYR A 18 -7.19 5.32 -3.93
N VAL A 19 -6.86 4.58 -2.85
CA VAL A 19 -6.30 5.12 -1.62
C VAL A 19 -5.09 4.27 -1.23
N ILE A 20 -3.93 4.91 -1.06
CA ILE A 20 -2.73 4.25 -0.54
C ILE A 20 -2.64 4.56 0.95
N MET A 21 -2.37 3.53 1.74
CA MET A 21 -2.26 3.59 3.21
C MET A 21 -1.00 2.87 3.65
N GLY A 22 -0.35 3.37 4.70
CA GLY A 22 0.73 2.64 5.37
C GLY A 22 0.22 1.65 6.41
N ASP A 23 1.04 0.66 6.74
CA ASP A 23 0.73 -0.32 7.79
C ASP A 23 0.75 0.31 9.20
N GLY A 24 1.66 1.27 9.46
CA GLY A 24 1.65 2.06 10.70
C GLY A 24 0.40 2.91 10.86
N GLU A 25 -0.17 3.40 9.76
CA GLU A 25 -1.41 4.18 9.74
C GLU A 25 -2.62 3.36 10.20
N GLN A 26 -2.54 2.02 10.14
CA GLN A 26 -3.61 1.13 10.59
C GLN A 26 -3.86 1.16 12.12
N GLY A 27 -3.03 1.87 12.87
CA GLY A 27 -3.28 2.22 14.28
C GLY A 27 -4.37 3.28 14.48
N GLU A 28 -4.80 3.99 13.41
CA GLU A 28 -5.81 5.04 13.49
C GLU A 28 -7.24 4.49 13.45
N GLY A 29 -8.07 4.90 14.42
CA GLY A 29 -9.47 4.43 14.52
C GLY A 29 -10.32 4.79 13.30
N SER A 30 -10.09 5.96 12.69
CA SER A 30 -10.84 6.46 11.55
C SER A 30 -10.79 5.54 10.31
N LEU A 31 -9.70 4.78 10.15
CA LEU A 31 -9.58 3.80 9.07
C LEU A 31 -10.57 2.65 9.22
N TRP A 32 -10.78 2.18 10.46
CA TRP A 32 -11.70 1.08 10.75
C TRP A 32 -13.16 1.51 10.63
N GLU A 33 -13.46 2.75 11.03
CA GLU A 33 -14.77 3.36 10.77
C GLU A 33 -15.05 3.46 9.27
N ALA A 34 -14.06 3.93 8.49
CA ALA A 34 -14.15 4.00 7.04
C ALA A 34 -14.29 2.61 6.39
N ALA A 35 -13.56 1.60 6.89
CA ALA A 35 -13.66 0.23 6.39
C ALA A 35 -15.06 -0.35 6.58
N ALA A 36 -15.65 -0.17 7.78
CA ALA A 36 -17.01 -0.59 8.06
C ALA A 36 -18.03 0.14 7.15
N PHE A 37 -17.89 1.45 7.00
CA PHE A 37 -18.75 2.27 6.14
C PHE A 37 -18.67 1.83 4.68
N ALA A 38 -17.47 1.64 4.13
CA ALA A 38 -17.27 1.26 2.74
C ALA A 38 -17.93 -0.08 2.41
N ALA A 39 -17.77 -1.06 3.29
CA ALA A 39 -18.40 -2.37 3.15
C ALA A 39 -19.94 -2.27 3.23
N HIS A 40 -20.46 -1.54 4.23
CA HIS A 40 -21.91 -1.33 4.38
C HIS A 40 -22.53 -0.66 3.14
N LYS A 41 -21.85 0.33 2.56
CA LYS A 41 -22.29 1.04 1.36
C LYS A 41 -21.96 0.31 0.06
N LYS A 42 -21.35 -0.86 0.13
CA LYS A 42 -20.96 -1.68 -1.03
C LYS A 42 -20.16 -0.87 -2.07
N LEU A 43 -19.13 -0.14 -1.60
CA LEU A 43 -18.31 0.72 -2.45
C LEU A 43 -17.32 -0.11 -3.27
N ASP A 44 -17.80 -0.89 -4.22
CA ASP A 44 -16.96 -1.72 -5.10
C ASP A 44 -16.13 -0.90 -6.12
N ASN A 45 -16.34 0.40 -6.17
CA ASN A 45 -15.51 1.38 -6.87
C ASN A 45 -14.41 2.00 -5.98
N LEU A 46 -14.27 1.54 -4.72
CA LEU A 46 -13.18 1.91 -3.83
C LEU A 46 -12.13 0.80 -3.79
N VAL A 47 -10.88 1.18 -4.05
CA VAL A 47 -9.71 0.31 -3.98
C VAL A 47 -8.74 0.89 -2.98
N ALA A 48 -8.42 0.15 -1.94
CA ALA A 48 -7.38 0.49 -0.99
C ALA A 48 -6.12 -0.34 -1.29
N ILE A 49 -4.95 0.28 -1.17
CA ILE A 49 -3.65 -0.35 -1.30
C ILE A 49 -2.93 -0.13 0.02
N LEU A 50 -2.63 -1.20 0.73
CA LEU A 50 -1.89 -1.17 1.98
C LEU A 50 -0.42 -1.47 1.70
N ASP A 51 0.45 -0.48 1.90
CA ASP A 51 1.90 -0.68 1.91
C ASP A 51 2.31 -1.34 3.24
N GLU A 52 2.42 -2.67 3.23
CA GLU A 52 2.82 -3.47 4.39
C GLU A 52 4.34 -3.66 4.36
N ASN A 53 5.07 -2.63 4.79
CA ASN A 53 6.54 -2.67 4.88
C ASN A 53 7.07 -2.98 6.29
N SER A 54 6.19 -3.20 7.25
CA SER A 54 6.49 -3.53 8.66
C SER A 54 7.26 -2.46 9.42
N LEU A 55 7.33 -1.23 8.90
CA LEU A 55 8.05 -0.11 9.52
C LEU A 55 7.18 1.12 9.66
N GLN A 56 7.31 1.78 10.80
CA GLN A 56 6.76 3.12 11.05
C GLN A 56 7.82 4.00 11.73
N ILE A 57 7.49 5.27 11.99
CA ILE A 57 8.44 6.29 12.50
C ILE A 57 9.36 5.77 13.61
N ASN A 58 8.80 5.07 14.59
CA ASN A 58 9.49 4.66 15.81
C ASN A 58 10.07 3.23 15.76
N GLY A 59 9.96 2.50 14.66
CA GLY A 59 10.47 1.14 14.54
C GLY A 59 9.55 0.18 13.80
N ARG A 60 9.62 -1.09 14.15
CA ARG A 60 8.73 -2.10 13.59
C ARG A 60 7.29 -1.87 14.01
N THR A 61 6.36 -1.98 13.08
CA THR A 61 4.92 -1.85 13.38
C THR A 61 4.46 -2.83 14.45
N CYS A 62 5.01 -4.05 14.47
CA CYS A 62 4.68 -5.07 15.47
C CYS A 62 5.15 -4.71 16.89
N ASP A 63 6.15 -3.86 17.02
CA ASP A 63 6.68 -3.45 18.34
C ASP A 63 5.99 -2.18 18.87
N VAL A 64 5.52 -1.32 17.96
CA VAL A 64 4.89 -0.04 18.32
C VAL A 64 3.40 -0.22 18.62
N CYS A 65 2.68 -0.85 17.70
CA CYS A 65 1.26 -1.14 17.88
C CYS A 65 0.99 -2.47 17.17
N LYS A 66 1.14 -3.58 17.91
CA LYS A 66 1.09 -4.94 17.39
C LYS A 66 0.01 -5.08 16.29
N PRO A 67 0.36 -4.90 15.02
CA PRO A 67 -0.58 -5.14 13.95
C PRO A 67 -0.81 -6.64 13.92
N THR A 68 -2.01 -6.95 13.68
CA THR A 68 -2.40 -8.31 13.44
C THR A 68 -2.77 -8.42 11.98
N ASP A 69 -2.96 -9.57 11.49
CA ASP A 69 -3.51 -9.95 10.22
C ASP A 69 -4.45 -8.87 9.60
N PHE A 70 -3.87 -8.00 8.77
CA PHE A 70 -4.63 -6.96 8.08
C PHE A 70 -5.60 -7.57 7.07
N GLU A 71 -5.23 -8.67 6.45
CA GLU A 71 -6.05 -9.40 5.48
C GLU A 71 -7.34 -9.88 6.16
N GLY A 72 -7.22 -10.60 7.28
CA GLY A 72 -8.36 -11.08 8.04
C GLY A 72 -9.21 -9.96 8.62
N ARG A 73 -8.59 -8.87 9.08
CA ARG A 73 -9.31 -7.71 9.60
C ARG A 73 -10.21 -7.08 8.54
N TYR A 74 -9.68 -6.72 7.36
CA TYR A 74 -10.48 -6.13 6.29
C TYR A 74 -11.51 -7.12 5.74
N ALA A 75 -11.14 -8.40 5.62
CA ALA A 75 -12.10 -9.43 5.24
C ALA A 75 -13.27 -9.53 6.24
N SER A 76 -13.01 -9.40 7.55
CA SER A 76 -14.06 -9.40 8.58
C SER A 76 -15.03 -8.21 8.49
N PHE A 77 -14.58 -7.08 7.94
CA PHE A 77 -15.45 -5.95 7.61
C PHE A 77 -16.25 -6.16 6.32
N GLY A 78 -15.94 -7.20 5.54
CA GLY A 78 -16.64 -7.51 4.28
C GLY A 78 -15.94 -6.98 3.02
N TRP A 79 -14.65 -6.67 3.09
CA TRP A 79 -13.84 -6.32 1.93
C TRP A 79 -13.39 -7.58 1.16
N ALA A 80 -13.21 -7.45 -0.14
CA ALA A 80 -12.51 -8.44 -0.95
C ALA A 80 -11.00 -8.12 -0.91
N VAL A 81 -10.19 -9.07 -0.42
CA VAL A 81 -8.78 -8.85 -0.10
C VAL A 81 -7.87 -9.73 -0.95
N ARG A 82 -6.76 -9.18 -1.44
CA ARG A 82 -5.66 -9.92 -2.06
C ARG A 82 -4.33 -9.41 -1.57
N SER A 83 -3.38 -10.32 -1.31
CA SER A 83 -1.99 -10.00 -1.02
C SER A 83 -1.11 -10.26 -2.23
N VAL A 84 -0.14 -9.38 -2.43
CA VAL A 84 0.85 -9.46 -3.52
C VAL A 84 2.24 -9.08 -3.03
N ASP A 85 3.26 -9.49 -3.75
CA ASP A 85 4.59 -8.88 -3.62
C ASP A 85 4.50 -7.44 -4.12
N GLY A 86 4.59 -6.47 -3.20
CA GLY A 86 4.48 -5.05 -3.50
C GLY A 86 5.72 -4.45 -4.16
N ASN A 87 6.82 -5.20 -4.23
CA ASN A 87 8.01 -4.83 -5.01
C ASN A 87 8.03 -5.45 -6.42
N ASP A 88 7.03 -6.26 -6.76
CA ASP A 88 6.82 -6.77 -8.12
C ASP A 88 5.76 -5.94 -8.84
N VAL A 89 6.21 -5.12 -9.80
CA VAL A 89 5.34 -4.24 -10.60
C VAL A 89 4.32 -5.04 -11.43
N GLY A 90 4.70 -6.23 -11.91
CA GLY A 90 3.80 -7.10 -12.66
C GLY A 90 2.66 -7.61 -11.78
N ALA A 91 2.98 -8.10 -10.58
CA ALA A 91 1.98 -8.57 -9.61
C ALA A 91 1.03 -7.44 -9.19
N LEU A 92 1.54 -6.23 -8.97
CA LEU A 92 0.72 -5.05 -8.68
C LEU A 92 -0.19 -4.68 -9.85
N TYR A 93 0.35 -4.68 -11.08
CA TYR A 93 -0.44 -4.40 -12.29
C TYR A 93 -1.61 -5.39 -12.44
N ASP A 94 -1.34 -6.68 -12.29
CA ASP A 94 -2.35 -7.72 -12.41
C ASP A 94 -3.43 -7.60 -11.32
N ALA A 95 -3.03 -7.28 -10.08
CA ALA A 95 -3.98 -7.04 -9.00
C ALA A 95 -4.85 -5.81 -9.28
N LEU A 96 -4.26 -4.70 -9.73
CA LEU A 96 -4.98 -3.47 -10.07
C LEU A 96 -5.90 -3.64 -11.28
N ALA A 97 -5.51 -4.44 -12.27
CA ALA A 97 -6.34 -4.75 -13.43
C ALA A 97 -7.57 -5.60 -13.06
N ALA A 98 -7.46 -6.41 -11.99
CA ALA A 98 -8.51 -7.33 -11.56
C ALA A 98 -9.58 -6.70 -10.66
N VAL A 99 -9.47 -5.43 -10.26
CA VAL A 99 -10.48 -4.79 -9.38
C VAL A 99 -11.75 -4.38 -10.16
N PRO A 100 -12.94 -4.44 -9.56
CA PRO A 100 -13.22 -4.93 -8.22
C PRO A 100 -13.03 -6.45 -8.12
N PHE A 101 -12.45 -6.94 -7.03
CA PHE A 101 -12.25 -8.38 -6.84
C PHE A 101 -13.57 -9.13 -6.70
N GLU A 102 -14.57 -8.47 -6.12
CA GLU A 102 -15.94 -8.97 -5.98
C GLU A 102 -16.93 -7.81 -6.14
N THR A 103 -17.95 -8.01 -6.93
CA THR A 103 -19.04 -7.02 -7.09
C THR A 103 -19.72 -6.77 -5.75
N GLY A 104 -19.93 -5.49 -5.44
CA GLY A 104 -20.57 -5.05 -4.19
C GLY A 104 -19.66 -5.04 -2.98
N LYS A 105 -18.35 -5.32 -3.13
CA LYS A 105 -17.36 -5.22 -2.06
C LYS A 105 -16.25 -4.24 -2.43
N PRO A 106 -15.79 -3.38 -1.51
CA PRO A 106 -14.55 -2.64 -1.72
C PRO A 106 -13.37 -3.61 -1.79
N SER A 107 -12.34 -3.24 -2.54
CA SER A 107 -11.16 -4.08 -2.76
C SER A 107 -9.98 -3.59 -1.94
N LEU A 108 -9.26 -4.49 -1.27
CA LEU A 108 -7.98 -4.24 -0.62
C LEU A 108 -6.87 -5.03 -1.31
N ILE A 109 -5.81 -4.34 -1.68
CA ILE A 109 -4.54 -4.94 -2.08
C ILE A 109 -3.57 -4.78 -0.92
N VAL A 110 -3.13 -5.87 -0.31
CA VAL A 110 -2.05 -5.85 0.68
C VAL A 110 -0.74 -6.04 -0.09
N ALA A 111 -0.03 -4.95 -0.30
CA ALA A 111 1.26 -4.93 -0.98
C ALA A 111 2.38 -5.16 0.05
N LYS A 112 2.94 -6.36 0.08
CA LYS A 112 4.06 -6.71 0.96
C LYS A 112 5.34 -6.15 0.37
N THR A 113 5.87 -5.11 0.98
CA THR A 113 7.03 -4.37 0.47
C THR A 113 8.22 -4.43 1.41
N THR A 114 9.38 -4.12 0.87
CA THR A 114 10.56 -3.77 1.66
C THR A 114 10.79 -2.27 1.53
N LYS A 115 10.77 -1.54 2.65
CA LYS A 115 11.05 -0.10 2.63
C LYS A 115 12.41 0.18 1.98
N SER A 116 12.44 1.11 1.04
CA SER A 116 13.65 1.53 0.28
C SER A 116 14.29 0.38 -0.51
N LYS A 117 13.49 -0.56 -1.04
CA LYS A 117 13.96 -1.68 -1.88
C LYS A 117 14.82 -1.18 -3.04
N GLY A 118 15.99 -1.80 -3.21
CA GLY A 118 16.94 -1.49 -4.28
C GLY A 118 18.13 -0.64 -3.84
N VAL A 119 18.12 -0.10 -2.60
CA VAL A 119 19.25 0.65 -2.04
C VAL A 119 19.72 -0.03 -0.76
N SER A 120 20.80 -0.78 -0.84
CA SER A 120 21.22 -1.75 0.18
C SER A 120 21.35 -1.19 1.60
N PHE A 121 21.87 0.01 1.75
CA PHE A 121 22.08 0.64 3.06
C PHE A 121 20.81 1.30 3.64
N LEU A 122 19.76 1.44 2.85
CA LEU A 122 18.46 2.00 3.26
C LEU A 122 17.42 0.90 3.50
N GLU A 123 17.57 -0.25 2.85
CA GLU A 123 16.56 -1.32 2.90
C GLU A 123 16.24 -1.70 4.35
N ASP A 124 14.93 -1.77 4.64
CA ASP A 124 14.38 -2.25 5.90
C ASP A 124 14.90 -1.52 7.15
N GLN A 125 15.24 -0.23 7.04
CA GLN A 125 15.77 0.58 8.14
C GLN A 125 14.80 1.67 8.58
N ALA A 126 14.25 1.57 9.79
CA ALA A 126 13.32 2.54 10.35
C ALA A 126 13.95 3.95 10.48
N LYS A 127 15.26 4.03 10.78
CA LYS A 127 15.97 5.31 10.94
C LYS A 127 15.93 6.23 9.71
N TYR A 128 15.62 5.67 8.53
CA TYR A 128 15.49 6.44 7.29
C TYR A 128 14.04 6.83 6.96
N HIS A 129 13.11 6.67 7.90
CA HIS A 129 11.72 7.09 7.69
C HIS A 129 11.61 8.61 7.44
N HIS A 130 12.41 9.41 8.17
CA HIS A 130 12.62 10.83 7.94
C HIS A 130 14.11 11.07 7.65
N TRP A 131 14.50 10.96 6.41
CA TRP A 131 15.88 11.04 6.00
C TRP A 131 16.11 12.20 5.02
N ASN A 132 17.09 13.05 5.35
CA ASN A 132 17.59 14.07 4.46
C ASN A 132 18.99 13.64 3.99
N PRO A 133 19.12 13.07 2.79
CA PRO A 133 20.40 12.61 2.29
C PRO A 133 21.35 13.80 2.06
N ASN A 134 22.62 13.62 2.39
CA ASN A 134 23.69 14.44 1.85
C ASN A 134 24.00 14.02 0.41
N LYS A 135 24.88 14.76 -0.27
CA LYS A 135 25.22 14.46 -1.68
C LYS A 135 25.87 13.07 -1.84
N GLU A 136 26.73 12.68 -0.91
CA GLU A 136 27.45 11.41 -0.95
C GLU A 136 26.48 10.21 -0.84
N ASP A 137 25.53 10.29 0.09
CA ASP A 137 24.49 9.28 0.25
C ASP A 137 23.60 9.18 -1.01
N ALA A 138 23.24 10.31 -1.59
CA ALA A 138 22.44 10.34 -2.81
C ALA A 138 23.20 9.74 -4.00
N ASP A 139 24.44 10.13 -4.20
CA ASP A 139 25.31 9.60 -5.27
C ASP A 139 25.50 8.07 -5.12
N ARG A 140 25.69 7.60 -3.88
CA ARG A 140 25.78 6.15 -3.58
C ARG A 140 24.48 5.41 -3.91
N ALA A 141 23.33 5.94 -3.51
CA ALA A 141 22.04 5.33 -3.79
C ALA A 141 21.78 5.23 -5.30
N LEU A 142 22.07 6.30 -6.04
CA LEU A 142 21.96 6.32 -7.50
C LEU A 142 22.88 5.29 -8.16
N ALA A 143 24.13 5.18 -7.71
CA ALA A 143 25.06 4.19 -8.25
C ALA A 143 24.58 2.75 -8.06
N GLU A 144 23.96 2.41 -6.91
CA GLU A 144 23.38 1.09 -6.67
C GLU A 144 22.20 0.83 -7.64
N LEU A 145 21.32 1.81 -7.85
CA LEU A 145 20.19 1.69 -8.77
C LEU A 145 20.63 1.58 -10.23
N ASP A 146 21.62 2.36 -10.65
CA ASP A 146 22.18 2.32 -12.00
C ASP A 146 22.83 0.94 -12.28
N ALA A 147 23.52 0.36 -11.30
CA ALA A 147 24.09 -0.98 -11.42
C ALA A 147 22.99 -2.04 -11.66
N VAL A 148 21.90 -1.99 -10.89
CA VAL A 148 20.76 -2.90 -11.07
C VAL A 148 20.09 -2.69 -12.43
N ALA A 149 19.93 -1.44 -12.87
CA ALA A 149 19.37 -1.13 -14.18
C ALA A 149 20.22 -1.71 -15.31
N ALA A 150 21.55 -1.56 -15.22
CA ALA A 150 22.48 -2.10 -16.20
C ALA A 150 22.43 -3.63 -16.27
N GLU A 151 22.41 -4.32 -15.11
CA GLU A 151 22.29 -5.79 -15.05
C GLU A 151 20.99 -6.30 -15.70
N ARG A 152 19.90 -5.53 -15.56
CA ARG A 152 18.59 -5.88 -16.12
C ARG A 152 18.38 -5.40 -17.57
N GLY A 153 19.33 -4.68 -18.13
CA GLY A 153 19.23 -4.10 -19.48
C GLY A 153 18.19 -2.99 -19.58
N TRP A 154 17.86 -2.33 -18.48
CA TRP A 154 16.96 -1.20 -18.50
C TRP A 154 17.69 0.04 -19.02
N GLN A 155 17.04 0.76 -19.92
CA GLN A 155 17.56 2.04 -20.40
C GLN A 155 16.90 3.17 -19.59
N ALA A 156 17.73 4.14 -19.16
CA ALA A 156 17.27 5.34 -18.49
C ALA A 156 16.57 6.30 -19.48
#